data_d86bd7b03774949a1788a4acf5660ac3
#
_entry.id   d86bd7b03774949a1788a4acf5660ac3
#
_cell.length_a   1.000
_cell.length_b   1.000
_cell.length_c   1.000
_cell.angle_alpha   90.00
_cell.angle_beta   90.00
_cell.angle_gamma   90.00
#
_symmetry.space_group_name_H-M   'P 1'
#
loop_
_entity.id
_entity.type
_entity.pdbx_description
1 polymer ?
#
loop_
_entity_poly.entity_id
_entity_poly.type
_entity_poly.pdbx_seq_one_letter_code
_entity_poly.pdbx_strand_id
1 'polypeptide(L)'
;MSVAPAIQQLGDYRLIRSLGAGGMGDVYFGVSPTADRVAVKVIKQHLLTDPTVRRRFAAEVESLRVVWGSRVARLEGADPLGDPAWLAVEYVPGSTLSQYVEQREPLPLPLVAMIGAMLADGLDRVHQAGLLHRDLKPANIILGRDGPVLIDFGLAVLSERDDYLTDPGGVIGTPHYMSPERIKGVRDQAAGSDIYALAATLVFALTGHNLYSAAGGVHGLMIQIGDPDVLPDLSGVPVEVVPLLGAMLAHDPSARPSLSVVRTRLLAVATSGGVPVTEMRRRVGELTFDGSTEIMVPPEFADPIQDPEDGVAGGGGSDDGDVDDRGDGDAGDRADGGPDTRVDPNPPRRLPTTLVDPDPPDRPRAEVGWLTDQLRRQYARRGTL
;
A
#
# COMPACT_ATOMS: atom_id res chain seq x y z
N MET A 1 -25.02 -11.08 9.46
CA MET A 1 -25.59 -9.74 9.76
C MET A 1 -24.41 -8.82 10.03
N SER A 2 -24.16 -7.84 9.17
CA SER A 2 -23.10 -6.85 9.38
C SER A 2 -23.56 -5.91 10.50
N VAL A 3 -22.76 -5.79 11.55
CA VAL A 3 -23.02 -4.83 12.64
C VAL A 3 -22.76 -3.43 12.08
N ALA A 4 -23.74 -2.52 12.26
CA ALA A 4 -23.55 -1.13 11.88
C ALA A 4 -22.34 -0.55 12.62
N PRO A 5 -21.50 0.26 11.96
CA PRO A 5 -20.34 0.86 12.62
C PRO A 5 -20.78 1.77 13.76
N ALA A 6 -20.01 1.75 14.86
CA ALA A 6 -20.25 2.65 15.99
C ALA A 6 -20.02 4.13 15.60
N ILE A 7 -19.16 4.37 14.62
CA ILE A 7 -18.88 5.67 14.00
C ILE A 7 -19.59 5.66 12.64
N GLN A 8 -20.49 6.62 12.40
CA GLN A 8 -21.26 6.69 11.15
C GLN A 8 -20.62 7.58 10.09
N GLN A 9 -19.77 8.54 10.51
CA GLN A 9 -19.13 9.50 9.63
C GLN A 9 -17.73 9.86 10.12
N LEU A 10 -16.78 10.02 9.19
CA LEU A 10 -15.43 10.52 9.44
C LEU A 10 -15.05 11.49 8.31
N GLY A 11 -14.80 12.75 8.67
CA GLY A 11 -14.72 13.81 7.67
C GLY A 11 -15.97 13.81 6.79
N ASP A 12 -15.78 13.87 5.49
CA ASP A 12 -16.87 13.84 4.51
C ASP A 12 -17.33 12.41 4.15
N TYR A 13 -16.73 11.36 4.74
CA TYR A 13 -17.04 9.97 4.39
C TYR A 13 -18.09 9.37 5.33
N ARG A 14 -19.15 8.83 4.73
CA ARG A 14 -20.19 8.08 5.45
C ARG A 14 -19.78 6.61 5.52
N LEU A 15 -19.70 6.04 6.74
CA LEU A 15 -19.31 4.65 6.97
C LEU A 15 -20.52 3.73 6.92
N ILE A 16 -20.45 2.68 6.10
CA ILE A 16 -21.58 1.79 5.84
C ILE A 16 -21.46 0.47 6.59
N ARG A 17 -20.28 -0.17 6.51
CA ARG A 17 -20.03 -1.47 7.17
C ARG A 17 -18.56 -1.69 7.49
N SER A 18 -18.27 -2.55 8.47
CA SER A 18 -16.92 -3.01 8.75
C SER A 18 -16.42 -3.93 7.62
N LEU A 19 -15.18 -3.69 7.16
CA LEU A 19 -14.42 -4.56 6.26
C LEU A 19 -13.47 -5.48 7.03
N GLY A 20 -13.03 -5.06 8.22
CA GLY A 20 -12.13 -5.84 9.05
C GLY A 20 -11.64 -5.05 10.27
N ALA A 21 -11.08 -5.78 11.23
CA ALA A 21 -10.44 -5.23 12.41
C ALA A 21 -9.03 -5.81 12.51
N GLY A 22 -8.05 -4.97 12.83
CA GLY A 22 -6.65 -5.37 12.93
C GLY A 22 -5.92 -4.75 14.11
N GLY A 23 -4.65 -5.10 14.27
CA GLY A 23 -3.81 -4.57 15.34
C GLY A 23 -3.68 -3.05 15.30
N MET A 24 -3.59 -2.46 14.10
CA MET A 24 -3.38 -1.03 13.91
C MET A 24 -4.67 -0.20 13.86
N GLY A 25 -5.81 -0.83 13.60
CA GLY A 25 -7.09 -0.10 13.45
C GLY A 25 -8.18 -0.97 12.86
N ASP A 26 -9.35 -0.36 12.75
CA ASP A 26 -10.54 -0.94 12.15
C ASP A 26 -10.76 -0.33 10.77
N VAL A 27 -11.14 -1.16 9.80
CA VAL A 27 -11.35 -0.73 8.41
C VAL A 27 -12.84 -0.82 8.09
N TYR A 28 -13.38 0.25 7.52
CA TYR A 28 -14.78 0.36 7.14
C TYR A 28 -14.91 0.63 5.64
N PHE A 29 -15.91 0.05 5.02
CA PHE A 29 -16.41 0.49 3.73
C PHE A 29 -17.21 1.75 3.94
N GLY A 30 -16.92 2.78 3.16
CA GLY A 30 -17.61 4.06 3.19
C GLY A 30 -17.78 4.64 1.79
N VAL A 31 -18.47 5.77 1.73
CA VAL A 31 -18.71 6.55 0.52
C VAL A 31 -18.38 8.02 0.75
N SER A 32 -17.86 8.67 -0.29
CA SER A 32 -17.67 10.11 -0.35
C SER A 32 -19.03 10.81 -0.59
N PRO A 33 -19.10 12.16 -0.49
CA PRO A 33 -20.29 12.93 -0.87
C PRO A 33 -20.70 12.74 -2.34
N THR A 34 -19.76 12.35 -3.21
CA THR A 34 -19.99 12.05 -4.64
C THR A 34 -20.27 10.56 -4.89
N ALA A 35 -20.53 9.78 -3.83
CA ALA A 35 -20.79 8.35 -3.85
C ALA A 35 -19.59 7.49 -4.33
N ASP A 36 -18.37 8.04 -4.32
CA ASP A 36 -17.16 7.24 -4.57
C ASP A 36 -16.92 6.29 -3.41
N ARG A 37 -16.57 5.05 -3.72
CA ARG A 37 -16.33 4.00 -2.76
C ARG A 37 -14.95 4.11 -2.13
N VAL A 38 -14.88 4.10 -0.81
CA VAL A 38 -13.64 4.21 -0.04
C VAL A 38 -13.52 3.11 1.00
N ALA A 39 -12.27 2.76 1.34
CA ALA A 39 -11.93 2.02 2.53
C ALA A 39 -11.34 2.99 3.56
N VAL A 40 -12.04 3.19 4.68
CA VAL A 40 -11.64 4.13 5.74
C VAL A 40 -11.04 3.33 6.89
N LYS A 41 -9.77 3.57 7.18
CA LYS A 41 -9.05 2.96 8.30
C LYS A 41 -8.97 3.94 9.47
N VAL A 42 -9.56 3.52 10.59
CA VAL A 42 -9.55 4.25 11.85
C VAL A 42 -8.42 3.72 12.71
N ILE A 43 -7.47 4.57 13.06
CA ILE A 43 -6.27 4.18 13.80
C ILE A 43 -6.57 4.08 15.28
N LYS A 44 -6.12 3.01 15.93
CA LYS A 44 -6.29 2.83 17.37
C LYS A 44 -5.51 3.88 18.16
N GLN A 45 -6.21 4.55 19.07
CA GLN A 45 -5.71 5.72 19.83
C GLN A 45 -4.42 5.40 20.59
N HIS A 46 -4.28 4.19 21.16
CA HIS A 46 -3.10 3.79 21.93
C HIS A 46 -1.81 3.75 21.09
N LEU A 47 -1.89 3.65 19.75
CA LEU A 47 -0.74 3.68 18.84
C LEU A 47 -0.22 5.12 18.63
N LEU A 48 -1.06 6.12 18.86
CA LEU A 48 -0.77 7.53 18.61
C LEU A 48 -0.60 8.34 19.91
N THR A 49 -0.38 7.68 21.03
CA THR A 49 -0.15 8.36 22.34
C THR A 49 1.16 9.13 22.39
N ASP A 50 2.18 8.67 21.63
CA ASP A 50 3.46 9.37 21.49
C ASP A 50 3.35 10.46 20.40
N PRO A 51 3.56 11.75 20.73
CA PRO A 51 3.50 12.85 19.76
C PRO A 51 4.51 12.70 18.61
N THR A 52 5.62 11.98 18.82
CA THR A 52 6.64 11.74 17.78
C THR A 52 6.13 10.73 16.76
N VAL A 53 5.51 9.64 17.21
CA VAL A 53 4.88 8.63 16.35
C VAL A 53 3.75 9.28 15.55
N ARG A 54 2.90 10.09 16.20
CA ARG A 54 1.81 10.79 15.54
C ARG A 54 2.30 11.74 14.42
N ARG A 55 3.38 12.50 14.68
CA ARG A 55 3.99 13.37 13.66
C ARG A 55 4.58 12.58 12.49
N ARG A 56 5.26 11.45 12.75
CA ARG A 56 5.76 10.58 11.69
C ARG A 56 4.63 10.01 10.85
N PHE A 57 3.57 9.54 11.50
CA PHE A 57 2.38 9.06 10.81
C PHE A 57 1.77 10.14 9.90
N ALA A 58 1.61 11.36 10.40
CA ALA A 58 1.11 12.48 9.59
C ALA A 58 2.02 12.78 8.38
N ALA A 59 3.35 12.74 8.55
CA ALA A 59 4.30 12.95 7.46
C ALA A 59 4.23 11.83 6.41
N GLU A 60 4.06 10.56 6.81
CA GLU A 60 3.89 9.45 5.89
C GLU A 60 2.57 9.55 5.11
N VAL A 61 1.48 9.94 5.78
CA VAL A 61 0.18 10.21 5.12
C VAL A 61 0.32 11.31 4.05
N GLU A 62 1.02 12.41 4.34
CA GLU A 62 1.27 13.45 3.33
C GLU A 62 2.11 12.92 2.15
N SER A 63 3.09 12.07 2.41
CA SER A 63 3.88 11.45 1.35
C SER A 63 3.06 10.50 0.48
N LEU A 64 2.01 9.87 1.03
CA LEU A 64 1.10 9.02 0.26
C LEU A 64 0.29 9.80 -0.79
N ARG A 65 0.06 11.10 -0.60
CA ARG A 65 -0.67 11.96 -1.55
C ARG A 65 -0.01 12.06 -2.92
N VAL A 66 1.30 11.86 -2.98
CA VAL A 66 2.09 11.95 -4.23
C VAL A 66 2.33 10.59 -4.89
N VAL A 67 1.88 9.50 -4.28
CA VAL A 67 1.99 8.16 -4.87
C VAL A 67 0.86 7.93 -5.86
N TRP A 68 1.21 7.80 -7.13
CA TRP A 68 0.26 7.57 -8.22
C TRP A 68 0.54 6.25 -8.92
N GLY A 69 -0.51 5.49 -9.21
CA GLY A 69 -0.40 4.30 -10.04
C GLY A 69 -1.50 3.28 -9.80
N SER A 70 -1.85 2.53 -10.83
CA SER A 70 -2.91 1.50 -10.81
C SER A 70 -2.58 0.27 -9.93
N ARG A 71 -1.42 0.27 -9.27
CA ARG A 71 -0.96 -0.86 -8.40
C ARG A 71 -0.93 -0.50 -6.93
N VAL A 72 -1.39 0.70 -6.59
CA VAL A 72 -1.41 1.25 -5.25
C VAL A 72 -2.78 1.86 -5.02
N ALA A 73 -3.47 1.48 -3.95
CA ALA A 73 -4.73 2.10 -3.58
C ALA A 73 -4.49 3.59 -3.29
N ARG A 74 -5.20 4.46 -4.02
CA ARG A 74 -5.01 5.91 -3.94
C ARG A 74 -5.53 6.45 -2.62
N LEU A 75 -4.78 7.36 -2.00
CA LEU A 75 -5.26 8.11 -0.85
C LEU A 75 -6.33 9.12 -1.30
N GLU A 76 -7.53 9.04 -0.75
CA GLU A 76 -8.66 9.92 -1.04
C GLU A 76 -8.80 11.02 0.01
N GLY A 77 -8.53 10.71 1.27
CA GLY A 77 -8.58 11.66 2.35
C GLY A 77 -7.93 11.14 3.62
N ALA A 78 -7.60 12.03 4.54
CA ALA A 78 -7.07 11.64 5.84
C ALA A 78 -7.17 12.79 6.84
N ASP A 79 -7.30 12.43 8.11
CA ASP A 79 -7.05 13.30 9.25
C ASP A 79 -6.14 12.56 10.26
N PRO A 80 -4.81 12.62 10.06
CA PRO A 80 -3.87 11.93 10.94
C PRO A 80 -3.72 12.59 12.32
N LEU A 81 -4.20 13.83 12.47
CA LEU A 81 -4.17 14.58 13.71
C LEU A 81 -5.53 14.63 14.42
N GLY A 82 -6.57 14.10 13.79
CA GLY A 82 -7.92 14.01 14.34
C GLY A 82 -8.03 13.05 15.53
N ASP A 83 -9.19 13.05 16.19
CA ASP A 83 -9.53 12.09 17.25
C ASP A 83 -10.95 11.54 16.99
N PRO A 84 -11.04 10.31 16.45
CA PRO A 84 -9.92 9.39 16.09
C PRO A 84 -9.17 9.83 14.84
N ALA A 85 -7.87 9.47 14.76
CA ALA A 85 -7.11 9.63 13.52
C ALA A 85 -7.55 8.59 12.48
N TRP A 86 -7.63 8.98 11.21
CA TRP A 86 -8.09 8.09 10.14
C TRP A 86 -7.45 8.44 8.80
N LEU A 87 -7.53 7.48 7.88
CA LEU A 87 -7.22 7.67 6.45
C LEU A 87 -8.26 6.92 5.60
N ALA A 88 -8.61 7.47 4.46
CA ALA A 88 -9.48 6.90 3.46
C ALA A 88 -8.69 6.66 2.18
N VAL A 89 -8.77 5.44 1.65
CA VAL A 89 -8.17 5.06 0.38
C VAL A 89 -9.25 4.57 -0.59
N GLU A 90 -8.95 4.57 -1.88
CA GLU A 90 -9.79 3.95 -2.90
C GLU A 90 -10.20 2.53 -2.47
N TYR A 91 -11.50 2.24 -2.52
CA TYR A 91 -11.98 0.88 -2.31
C TYR A 91 -11.73 0.02 -3.55
N VAL A 92 -10.91 -0.99 -3.41
CA VAL A 92 -10.59 -1.95 -4.47
C VAL A 92 -11.44 -3.21 -4.25
N PRO A 93 -12.42 -3.51 -5.13
CA PRO A 93 -13.14 -4.79 -5.06
C PRO A 93 -12.18 -5.93 -5.40
N GLY A 94 -12.27 -7.03 -4.67
CA GLY A 94 -11.44 -8.22 -4.87
C GLY A 94 -11.12 -8.91 -3.54
N SER A 95 -10.70 -10.16 -3.61
CA SER A 95 -10.15 -10.89 -2.46
C SER A 95 -8.69 -10.51 -2.25
N THR A 96 -8.22 -10.59 -1.01
CA THR A 96 -6.77 -10.51 -0.79
C THR A 96 -6.07 -11.75 -1.36
N LEU A 97 -4.79 -11.62 -1.70
CA LEU A 97 -3.98 -12.76 -2.15
C LEU A 97 -3.95 -13.89 -1.09
N SER A 98 -3.96 -13.54 0.21
CA SER A 98 -4.07 -14.52 1.30
C SER A 98 -5.38 -15.29 1.20
N GLN A 99 -6.51 -14.58 1.17
CA GLN A 99 -7.85 -15.20 1.06
C GLN A 99 -7.97 -16.07 -0.19
N TYR A 100 -7.42 -15.61 -1.31
CA TYR A 100 -7.47 -16.36 -2.56
C TYR A 100 -6.76 -17.72 -2.43
N VAL A 101 -5.50 -17.73 -1.94
CA VAL A 101 -4.68 -18.93 -1.80
C VAL A 101 -5.24 -19.87 -0.71
N GLU A 102 -5.76 -19.32 0.40
CA GLU A 102 -6.34 -20.09 1.50
C GLU A 102 -7.69 -20.77 1.12
N GLN A 103 -8.47 -20.14 0.25
CA GLN A 103 -9.79 -20.65 -0.18
C GLN A 103 -9.74 -21.50 -1.45
N ARG A 104 -8.63 -21.42 -2.18
CA ARG A 104 -8.43 -22.08 -3.47
C ARG A 104 -7.08 -22.79 -3.48
N GLU A 105 -6.60 -23.16 -4.65
CA GLU A 105 -5.26 -23.72 -4.84
C GLU A 105 -4.21 -22.60 -5.05
N PRO A 106 -2.92 -22.87 -4.76
CA PRO A 106 -1.83 -21.99 -5.14
C PRO A 106 -1.87 -21.62 -6.63
N LEU A 107 -1.42 -20.42 -6.95
CA LEU A 107 -1.47 -19.89 -8.30
C LEU A 107 -0.37 -20.48 -9.20
N PRO A 108 -0.66 -20.74 -10.48
CA PRO A 108 0.34 -21.22 -11.42
C PRO A 108 1.42 -20.18 -11.69
N LEU A 109 2.66 -20.65 -11.95
CA LEU A 109 3.84 -19.82 -12.13
C LEU A 109 3.67 -18.62 -13.07
N PRO A 110 3.09 -18.74 -14.28
CA PRO A 110 2.94 -17.58 -15.16
C PRO A 110 2.09 -16.45 -14.58
N LEU A 111 1.04 -16.80 -13.80
CA LEU A 111 0.20 -15.81 -13.13
C LEU A 111 0.94 -15.16 -11.96
N VAL A 112 1.62 -15.95 -11.11
CA VAL A 112 2.41 -15.41 -9.99
C VAL A 112 3.54 -14.52 -10.51
N ALA A 113 4.21 -14.91 -11.58
CA ALA A 113 5.26 -14.11 -12.20
C ALA A 113 4.70 -12.76 -12.72
N MET A 114 3.51 -12.76 -13.36
CA MET A 114 2.88 -11.53 -13.80
C MET A 114 2.43 -10.67 -12.63
N ILE A 115 1.79 -11.25 -11.59
CA ILE A 115 1.43 -10.56 -10.36
C ILE A 115 2.67 -9.92 -9.71
N GLY A 116 3.76 -10.68 -9.56
CA GLY A 116 5.01 -10.19 -8.99
C GLY A 116 5.64 -9.06 -9.79
N ALA A 117 5.59 -9.13 -11.12
CA ALA A 117 6.08 -8.06 -11.98
C ALA A 117 5.25 -6.76 -11.82
N MET A 118 3.93 -6.88 -11.71
CA MET A 118 3.02 -5.75 -11.48
C MET A 118 3.22 -5.14 -10.09
N LEU A 119 3.43 -5.96 -9.05
CA LEU A 119 3.73 -5.52 -7.69
C LEU A 119 5.10 -4.83 -7.61
N ALA A 120 6.12 -5.36 -8.31
CA ALA A 120 7.43 -4.72 -8.40
C ALA A 120 7.35 -3.33 -9.06
N ASP A 121 6.48 -3.14 -10.08
CA ASP A 121 6.22 -1.82 -10.67
C ASP A 121 5.53 -0.87 -9.68
N GLY A 122 4.56 -1.37 -8.91
CA GLY A 122 3.89 -0.59 -7.85
C GLY A 122 4.86 -0.15 -6.75
N LEU A 123 5.67 -1.08 -6.23
CA LEU A 123 6.68 -0.80 -5.21
C LEU A 123 7.74 0.20 -5.69
N ASP A 124 8.18 0.10 -6.96
CA ASP A 124 9.15 1.03 -7.53
C ASP A 124 8.62 2.48 -7.51
N ARG A 125 7.34 2.69 -7.79
CA ARG A 125 6.67 4.01 -7.69
C ARG A 125 6.62 4.52 -6.26
N VAL A 126 6.33 3.65 -5.30
CA VAL A 126 6.33 3.97 -3.86
C VAL A 126 7.74 4.42 -3.43
N HIS A 127 8.77 3.66 -3.82
CA HIS A 127 10.16 3.98 -3.51
C HIS A 127 10.63 5.28 -4.16
N GLN A 128 10.21 5.58 -5.40
CA GLN A 128 10.48 6.85 -6.08
C GLN A 128 9.84 8.05 -5.37
N ALA A 129 8.72 7.86 -4.66
CA ALA A 129 8.10 8.87 -3.80
C ALA A 129 8.79 9.01 -2.43
N GLY A 130 9.90 8.29 -2.19
CA GLY A 130 10.62 8.31 -0.92
C GLY A 130 9.97 7.49 0.19
N LEU A 131 8.99 6.65 -0.15
CA LEU A 131 8.28 5.79 0.78
C LEU A 131 8.73 4.34 0.68
N LEU A 132 8.52 3.58 1.76
CA LEU A 132 8.62 2.12 1.79
C LEU A 132 7.27 1.53 2.21
N HIS A 133 6.93 0.34 1.69
CA HIS A 133 5.69 -0.33 2.10
C HIS A 133 5.79 -0.85 3.55
N ARG A 134 6.90 -1.46 3.90
CA ARG A 134 7.26 -1.99 5.21
C ARG A 134 6.37 -3.12 5.77
N ASP A 135 5.15 -3.30 5.31
CA ASP A 135 4.23 -4.39 5.73
C ASP A 135 3.67 -5.15 4.54
N LEU A 136 4.52 -5.39 3.51
CA LEU A 136 4.12 -6.16 2.35
C LEU A 136 3.90 -7.62 2.74
N LYS A 137 2.70 -8.13 2.46
CA LYS A 137 2.26 -9.49 2.72
C LYS A 137 1.03 -9.81 1.88
N PRO A 138 0.65 -11.10 1.71
CA PRO A 138 -0.52 -11.50 0.91
C PRO A 138 -1.84 -10.85 1.35
N ALA A 139 -2.01 -10.56 2.64
CA ALA A 139 -3.19 -9.89 3.17
C ALA A 139 -3.29 -8.40 2.77
N ASN A 140 -2.17 -7.78 2.37
CA ASN A 140 -2.10 -6.38 1.94
C ASN A 140 -2.03 -6.24 0.40
N ILE A 141 -2.43 -7.27 -0.33
CA ILE A 141 -2.53 -7.28 -1.80
C ILE A 141 -3.94 -7.70 -2.17
N ILE A 142 -4.70 -6.82 -2.80
CA ILE A 142 -6.01 -7.16 -3.34
C ILE A 142 -5.86 -7.58 -4.81
N LEU A 143 -6.46 -8.70 -5.17
CA LEU A 143 -6.57 -9.19 -6.54
C LEU A 143 -7.80 -8.53 -7.18
N GLY A 144 -7.59 -7.31 -7.68
CA GLY A 144 -8.62 -6.50 -8.32
C GLY A 144 -8.84 -6.89 -9.78
N ARG A 145 -9.86 -6.28 -10.41
CA ARG A 145 -10.25 -6.54 -11.82
C ARG A 145 -9.09 -6.31 -12.80
N ASP A 146 -8.26 -5.29 -12.57
CA ASP A 146 -7.12 -4.95 -13.44
C ASP A 146 -5.79 -5.54 -12.96
N GLY A 147 -5.83 -6.47 -12.02
CA GLY A 147 -4.69 -7.16 -11.40
C GLY A 147 -4.43 -6.71 -9.95
N PRO A 148 -3.25 -7.05 -9.39
CA PRO A 148 -2.96 -6.83 -7.98
C PRO A 148 -2.84 -5.34 -7.65
N VAL A 149 -3.34 -4.96 -6.48
CA VAL A 149 -3.26 -3.62 -5.90
C VAL A 149 -2.74 -3.72 -4.48
N LEU A 150 -1.71 -2.96 -4.18
CA LEU A 150 -1.12 -2.82 -2.86
C LEU A 150 -1.99 -1.90 -1.98
N ILE A 151 -2.24 -2.34 -0.75
CA ILE A 151 -2.99 -1.58 0.25
C ILE A 151 -2.18 -1.44 1.54
N ASP A 152 -2.61 -0.58 2.45
CA ASP A 152 -2.04 -0.42 3.80
C ASP A 152 -0.58 0.07 3.85
N PHE A 153 -0.25 1.07 3.02
CA PHE A 153 1.06 1.75 3.03
C PHE A 153 1.24 2.64 4.26
N GLY A 154 2.52 2.84 4.63
CA GLY A 154 2.94 3.91 5.54
C GLY A 154 2.48 3.75 6.98
N LEU A 155 1.73 2.70 7.33
CA LEU A 155 1.27 2.47 8.68
C LEU A 155 2.30 1.74 9.56
N ALA A 156 3.39 1.29 8.97
CA ALA A 156 4.43 0.57 9.70
C ALA A 156 5.16 1.44 10.73
N VAL A 157 5.16 2.77 10.56
CA VAL A 157 5.65 3.71 11.58
C VAL A 157 4.92 3.54 12.92
N LEU A 158 3.66 3.10 12.88
CA LEU A 158 2.85 2.83 14.07
C LEU A 158 3.28 1.55 14.80
N SER A 159 4.00 0.65 14.11
CA SER A 159 4.52 -0.61 14.66
C SER A 159 6.01 -0.55 15.02
N GLU A 160 6.72 0.56 14.76
CA GLU A 160 8.15 0.74 15.05
C GLU A 160 8.47 1.05 16.54
N ARG A 161 7.54 0.81 17.45
CA ARG A 161 7.85 0.91 18.89
C ARG A 161 8.69 -0.31 19.29
N ASP A 162 9.83 -0.05 19.90
CA ASP A 162 10.78 -1.07 20.42
C ASP A 162 10.10 -2.06 21.40
N ASP A 163 8.97 -1.65 22.00
CA ASP A 163 8.22 -2.43 22.98
C ASP A 163 7.33 -3.54 22.38
N TYR A 164 6.98 -3.46 21.08
CA TYR A 164 6.06 -4.44 20.48
C TYR A 164 6.68 -5.81 20.17
N LEU A 165 8.01 -5.89 20.07
CA LEU A 165 8.72 -7.16 19.89
C LEU A 165 8.94 -7.91 21.22
N THR A 166 8.82 -7.21 22.35
CA THR A 166 9.13 -7.74 23.69
C THR A 166 7.91 -7.92 24.59
N ASP A 167 6.75 -7.34 24.24
CA ASP A 167 5.53 -7.49 25.02
C ASP A 167 4.84 -8.83 24.68
N PRO A 168 4.60 -9.74 25.65
CA PRO A 168 3.95 -11.04 25.41
C PRO A 168 2.53 -10.96 24.82
N GLY A 169 1.91 -9.77 24.81
CA GLY A 169 0.61 -9.49 24.21
C GLY A 169 0.65 -8.58 22.97
N GLY A 170 1.83 -8.11 22.56
CA GLY A 170 1.99 -6.96 21.66
C GLY A 170 2.43 -7.27 20.23
N VAL A 171 2.53 -8.55 19.82
CA VAL A 171 2.94 -8.86 18.43
C VAL A 171 1.81 -8.51 17.47
N ILE A 172 1.87 -7.33 16.87
CA ILE A 172 1.01 -6.92 15.79
C ILE A 172 1.51 -7.56 14.49
N GLY A 173 0.92 -8.69 14.13
CA GLY A 173 1.18 -9.41 12.90
C GLY A 173 2.18 -10.56 13.03
N THR A 174 2.06 -11.51 12.13
CA THR A 174 2.95 -12.67 12.06
C THR A 174 4.18 -12.30 11.23
N PRO A 175 5.43 -12.48 11.74
CA PRO A 175 6.66 -12.01 11.09
C PRO A 175 7.09 -12.80 9.84
N HIS A 176 6.25 -13.68 9.28
CA HIS A 176 6.58 -14.55 8.13
C HIS A 176 7.14 -13.81 6.91
N TYR A 177 6.80 -12.54 6.75
CA TYR A 177 7.20 -11.70 5.61
C TYR A 177 8.25 -10.65 5.99
N MET A 178 8.66 -10.59 7.26
CA MET A 178 9.69 -9.67 7.72
C MET A 178 11.06 -10.10 7.24
N SER A 179 11.86 -9.12 6.84
CA SER A 179 13.25 -9.34 6.47
C SER A 179 14.15 -9.49 7.71
N PRO A 180 15.32 -10.16 7.57
CA PRO A 180 16.28 -10.36 8.66
C PRO A 180 16.71 -9.07 9.35
N GLU A 181 16.96 -8.00 8.59
CA GLU A 181 17.35 -6.68 9.12
C GLU A 181 16.24 -6.05 9.96
N ARG A 182 14.96 -6.23 9.60
CA ARG A 182 13.83 -5.77 10.41
C ARG A 182 13.72 -6.52 11.73
N ILE A 183 13.89 -7.84 11.70
CA ILE A 183 13.92 -8.68 12.92
C ILE A 183 15.03 -8.22 13.88
N LYS A 184 16.18 -7.79 13.33
CA LYS A 184 17.31 -7.28 14.11
C LYS A 184 17.14 -5.82 14.57
N GLY A 185 16.01 -5.18 14.27
CA GLY A 185 15.73 -3.79 14.69
C GLY A 185 16.59 -2.75 13.99
N VAL A 186 17.10 -3.04 12.79
CA VAL A 186 17.83 -2.06 11.99
C VAL A 186 16.86 -0.96 11.55
N ARG A 187 17.06 0.27 12.06
CA ARG A 187 16.15 1.40 11.84
C ARG A 187 16.21 1.97 10.43
N ASP A 188 17.36 1.87 9.78
CA ASP A 188 17.57 2.36 8.40
C ASP A 188 17.12 1.28 7.41
N GLN A 189 15.80 1.18 7.24
CA GLN A 189 15.18 0.17 6.39
C GLN A 189 15.32 0.59 4.93
N ALA A 190 16.18 -0.12 4.23
CA ALA A 190 16.34 0.07 2.79
C ALA A 190 15.18 -0.57 2.00
N ALA A 191 15.01 -0.12 0.74
CA ALA A 191 14.10 -0.73 -0.24
C ALA A 191 14.22 -2.26 -0.34
N GLY A 192 15.37 -2.82 0.05
CA GLY A 192 15.62 -4.25 0.12
C GLY A 192 14.65 -5.03 1.02
N SER A 193 14.11 -4.42 2.09
CA SER A 193 13.12 -5.09 2.96
C SER A 193 11.82 -5.42 2.22
N ASP A 194 11.34 -4.50 1.37
CA ASP A 194 10.14 -4.75 0.54
C ASP A 194 10.41 -5.81 -0.54
N ILE A 195 11.65 -5.87 -1.07
CA ILE A 195 12.05 -6.91 -2.04
C ILE A 195 12.03 -8.30 -1.39
N TYR A 196 12.52 -8.42 -0.16
CA TYR A 196 12.44 -9.65 0.61
C TYR A 196 10.98 -10.07 0.85
N ALA A 197 10.16 -9.14 1.33
CA ALA A 197 8.74 -9.38 1.59
C ALA A 197 7.96 -9.75 0.31
N LEU A 198 8.31 -9.14 -0.83
CA LEU A 198 7.76 -9.53 -2.14
C LEU A 198 8.12 -10.97 -2.47
N ALA A 199 9.37 -11.40 -2.28
CA ALA A 199 9.77 -12.79 -2.54
C ALA A 199 9.02 -13.78 -1.64
N ALA A 200 8.91 -13.50 -0.33
CA ALA A 200 8.15 -14.31 0.60
C ALA A 200 6.67 -14.43 0.18
N THR A 201 6.09 -13.32 -0.28
CA THR A 201 4.72 -13.28 -0.81
C THR A 201 4.55 -14.13 -2.06
N LEU A 202 5.52 -14.09 -3.00
CA LEU A 202 5.47 -14.88 -4.22
C LEU A 202 5.64 -16.39 -3.94
N VAL A 203 6.50 -16.76 -2.97
CA VAL A 203 6.60 -18.16 -2.52
C VAL A 203 5.26 -18.63 -1.98
N PHE A 204 4.63 -17.87 -1.08
CA PHE A 204 3.30 -18.20 -0.58
C PHE A 204 2.27 -18.34 -1.71
N ALA A 205 2.27 -17.44 -2.69
CA ALA A 205 1.34 -17.52 -3.82
C ALA A 205 1.53 -18.77 -4.70
N LEU A 206 2.78 -19.26 -4.81
CA LEU A 206 3.14 -20.45 -5.59
C LEU A 206 2.89 -21.76 -4.86
N THR A 207 2.98 -21.76 -3.51
CA THR A 207 3.09 -22.99 -2.73
C THR A 207 2.01 -23.15 -1.65
N GLY A 208 1.41 -22.05 -1.22
CA GLY A 208 0.47 -22.00 -0.08
C GLY A 208 1.14 -22.07 1.30
N HIS A 209 2.48 -22.15 1.37
CA HIS A 209 3.19 -22.17 2.66
C HIS A 209 4.14 -20.99 2.84
N ASN A 210 4.55 -20.74 4.08
CA ASN A 210 5.50 -19.69 4.44
C ASN A 210 6.95 -20.19 4.35
N LEU A 211 7.92 -19.26 4.26
CA LEU A 211 9.36 -19.57 4.16
C LEU A 211 9.93 -20.29 5.39
N TYR A 212 9.33 -20.08 6.57
CA TYR A 212 9.81 -20.64 7.84
C TYR A 212 8.64 -21.15 8.67
N SER A 213 8.91 -22.19 9.44
CA SER A 213 7.89 -22.80 10.32
C SER A 213 7.68 -21.98 11.59
N ALA A 214 6.42 -21.76 11.94
CA ALA A 214 6.05 -21.15 13.23
C ALA A 214 5.96 -22.15 14.40
N ALA A 215 6.48 -23.37 14.26
CA ALA A 215 6.39 -24.42 15.28
C ALA A 215 6.98 -24.00 16.65
N GLY A 216 7.98 -23.07 16.65
CA GLY A 216 8.53 -22.48 17.87
C GLY A 216 7.83 -21.20 18.35
N GLY A 217 6.62 -20.92 17.84
CA GLY A 217 5.93 -19.66 18.08
C GLY A 217 6.61 -18.46 17.39
N VAL A 218 6.13 -17.25 17.67
CA VAL A 218 6.64 -16.02 17.06
C VAL A 218 8.14 -15.84 17.32
N HIS A 219 8.60 -16.08 18.53
CA HIS A 219 10.02 -15.93 18.89
C HIS A 219 10.91 -16.91 18.12
N GLY A 220 10.52 -18.20 18.06
CA GLY A 220 11.23 -19.19 17.26
C GLY A 220 11.29 -18.85 15.77
N LEU A 221 10.20 -18.31 15.23
CA LEU A 221 10.16 -17.83 13.85
C LEU A 221 11.12 -16.65 13.62
N MET A 222 11.17 -15.67 14.53
CA MET A 222 12.10 -14.55 14.44
C MET A 222 13.56 -14.98 14.48
N ILE A 223 13.89 -15.98 15.34
CA ILE A 223 15.24 -16.58 15.38
C ILE A 223 15.59 -17.20 14.02
N GLN A 224 14.68 -18.00 13.44
CA GLN A 224 14.91 -18.64 12.14
C GLN A 224 15.15 -17.60 11.02
N ILE A 225 14.35 -16.54 10.96
CA ILE A 225 14.51 -15.48 9.95
C ILE A 225 15.83 -14.71 10.15
N GLY A 226 16.22 -14.46 11.42
CA GLY A 226 17.42 -13.69 11.76
C GLY A 226 18.72 -14.47 11.59
N ASP A 227 18.67 -15.81 11.49
CA ASP A 227 19.83 -16.68 11.38
C ASP A 227 20.21 -16.92 9.91
N PRO A 228 21.41 -16.49 9.45
CA PRO A 228 21.83 -16.68 8.07
C PRO A 228 22.07 -18.16 7.69
N ASP A 229 22.24 -19.05 8.66
CA ASP A 229 22.48 -20.47 8.43
C ASP A 229 21.16 -21.26 8.25
N VAL A 230 20.02 -20.65 8.60
CA VAL A 230 18.70 -21.23 8.40
C VAL A 230 18.13 -20.82 7.04
N LEU A 231 18.07 -21.77 6.12
CA LEU A 231 17.58 -21.50 4.76
C LEU A 231 16.05 -21.44 4.70
N PRO A 232 15.49 -20.53 3.87
CA PRO A 232 14.05 -20.48 3.63
C PRO A 232 13.56 -21.75 2.92
N ASP A 233 12.35 -22.19 3.26
CA ASP A 233 11.70 -23.32 2.58
C ASP A 233 11.15 -22.86 1.22
N LEU A 234 11.78 -23.37 0.13
CA LEU A 234 11.37 -23.17 -1.24
C LEU A 234 10.82 -24.46 -1.88
N SER A 235 10.39 -25.42 -1.06
CA SER A 235 9.77 -26.66 -1.58
C SER A 235 8.49 -26.32 -2.37
N GLY A 236 8.30 -26.97 -3.51
CA GLY A 236 7.18 -26.69 -4.41
C GLY A 236 7.33 -25.45 -5.29
N VAL A 237 8.36 -24.62 -5.09
CA VAL A 237 8.66 -23.51 -6.00
C VAL A 237 9.22 -24.04 -7.31
N PRO A 238 8.65 -23.65 -8.48
CA PRO A 238 9.18 -24.02 -9.79
C PRO A 238 10.65 -23.59 -9.96
N VAL A 239 11.47 -24.53 -10.51
CA VAL A 239 12.94 -24.37 -10.60
C VAL A 239 13.37 -23.12 -11.38
N GLU A 240 12.56 -22.67 -12.32
CA GLU A 240 12.80 -21.51 -13.17
C GLU A 240 12.91 -20.20 -12.38
N VAL A 241 12.21 -20.08 -11.26
CA VAL A 241 12.19 -18.86 -10.42
C VAL A 241 13.00 -18.97 -9.14
N VAL A 242 13.43 -20.18 -8.75
CA VAL A 242 14.25 -20.39 -7.54
C VAL A 242 15.48 -19.46 -7.50
N PRO A 243 16.27 -19.28 -8.59
CA PRO A 243 17.43 -18.40 -8.54
C PRO A 243 17.08 -16.92 -8.28
N LEU A 244 15.94 -16.47 -8.83
CA LEU A 244 15.47 -15.09 -8.61
C LEU A 244 14.96 -14.90 -7.18
N LEU A 245 14.07 -15.79 -6.73
CA LEU A 245 13.50 -15.71 -5.37
C LEU A 245 14.60 -15.86 -4.31
N GLY A 246 15.57 -16.78 -4.52
CA GLY A 246 16.71 -16.92 -3.62
C GLY A 246 17.58 -15.65 -3.53
N ALA A 247 17.80 -14.97 -4.65
CA ALA A 247 18.51 -13.69 -4.65
C ALA A 247 17.72 -12.57 -3.94
N MET A 248 16.40 -12.52 -4.11
CA MET A 248 15.54 -11.57 -3.41
C MET A 248 15.47 -11.83 -1.89
N LEU A 249 15.64 -13.10 -1.48
CA LEU A 249 15.64 -13.55 -0.08
C LEU A 249 17.04 -13.50 0.55
N ALA A 250 18.05 -12.94 -0.12
CA ALA A 250 19.39 -12.80 0.43
C ALA A 250 19.35 -12.13 1.81
N HIS A 251 20.13 -12.70 2.76
CA HIS A 251 20.19 -12.18 4.13
C HIS A 251 20.75 -10.75 4.17
N ASP A 252 21.77 -10.46 3.34
CA ASP A 252 22.29 -9.11 3.13
C ASP A 252 21.35 -8.31 2.21
N PRO A 253 20.72 -7.21 2.67
CA PRO A 253 19.86 -6.38 1.85
C PRO A 253 20.51 -5.82 0.59
N SER A 254 21.83 -5.55 0.65
CA SER A 254 22.60 -4.99 -0.47
C SER A 254 22.86 -6.00 -1.61
N ALA A 255 22.74 -7.28 -1.32
CA ALA A 255 22.87 -8.36 -2.31
C ALA A 255 21.55 -8.61 -3.08
N ARG A 256 20.44 -8.03 -2.66
CA ARG A 256 19.13 -8.21 -3.30
C ARG A 256 19.07 -7.42 -4.62
N PRO A 257 18.47 -8.00 -5.68
CA PRO A 257 18.31 -7.31 -6.96
C PRO A 257 17.36 -6.10 -6.83
N SER A 258 17.56 -5.09 -7.68
CA SER A 258 16.61 -3.96 -7.74
C SER A 258 15.23 -4.39 -8.25
N LEU A 259 14.17 -3.63 -7.92
CA LEU A 259 12.80 -3.88 -8.37
C LEU A 259 12.69 -3.90 -9.90
N SER A 260 13.49 -3.11 -10.62
CA SER A 260 13.54 -3.12 -12.09
C SER A 260 14.07 -4.45 -12.64
N VAL A 261 15.09 -5.02 -12.01
CA VAL A 261 15.63 -6.36 -12.35
C VAL A 261 14.61 -7.45 -12.03
N VAL A 262 13.98 -7.38 -10.85
CA VAL A 262 12.93 -8.32 -10.43
C VAL A 262 11.78 -8.29 -11.45
N ARG A 263 11.26 -7.11 -11.78
CA ARG A 263 10.19 -6.92 -12.77
C ARG A 263 10.56 -7.54 -14.12
N THR A 264 11.73 -7.23 -14.64
CA THR A 264 12.17 -7.72 -15.95
C THR A 264 12.26 -9.25 -15.98
N ARG A 265 12.84 -9.87 -14.95
CA ARG A 265 12.96 -11.33 -14.87
C ARG A 265 11.61 -12.02 -14.72
N LEU A 266 10.72 -11.46 -13.89
CA LEU A 266 9.37 -12.01 -13.71
C LEU A 266 8.53 -11.87 -14.98
N LEU A 267 8.62 -10.75 -15.74
CA LEU A 267 7.97 -10.63 -17.04
C LEU A 267 8.46 -11.68 -18.04
N ALA A 268 9.77 -11.95 -18.09
CA ALA A 268 10.31 -12.99 -18.95
C ALA A 268 9.73 -14.38 -18.61
N VAL A 269 9.57 -14.69 -17.32
CA VAL A 269 8.93 -15.94 -16.87
C VAL A 269 7.44 -15.96 -17.24
N ALA A 270 6.71 -14.88 -16.97
CA ALA A 270 5.28 -14.79 -17.25
C ALA A 270 4.96 -14.98 -18.74
N THR A 271 5.88 -14.57 -19.62
CA THR A 271 5.71 -14.63 -21.09
C THR A 271 6.49 -15.74 -21.77
N SER A 272 7.15 -16.63 -21.02
CA SER A 272 7.99 -17.72 -21.57
C SER A 272 7.22 -18.67 -22.51
N GLY A 273 5.90 -18.81 -22.32
CA GLY A 273 5.02 -19.57 -23.21
C GLY A 273 4.59 -18.83 -24.48
N GLY A 274 5.21 -17.69 -24.85
CA GLY A 274 4.87 -16.89 -26.02
C GLY A 274 3.60 -16.04 -25.85
N VAL A 275 3.03 -15.94 -24.65
CA VAL A 275 1.86 -15.12 -24.36
C VAL A 275 2.29 -13.66 -24.21
N PRO A 276 1.69 -12.70 -24.93
CA PRO A 276 2.01 -11.27 -24.78
C PRO A 276 1.73 -10.77 -23.35
N VAL A 277 2.50 -9.78 -22.88
CA VAL A 277 2.34 -9.16 -21.55
C VAL A 277 0.91 -8.64 -21.34
N THR A 278 0.32 -8.00 -22.35
CA THR A 278 -1.06 -7.47 -22.30
C THR A 278 -2.09 -8.57 -22.06
N GLU A 279 -1.93 -9.70 -22.73
CA GLU A 279 -2.79 -10.86 -22.58
C GLU A 279 -2.59 -11.53 -21.21
N MET A 280 -1.34 -11.66 -20.74
CA MET A 280 -1.08 -12.22 -19.41
C MET A 280 -1.67 -11.32 -18.31
N ARG A 281 -1.57 -10.00 -18.45
CA ARG A 281 -2.21 -9.04 -17.54
C ARG A 281 -3.74 -9.23 -17.50
N ARG A 282 -4.37 -9.37 -18.66
CA ARG A 282 -5.82 -9.63 -18.77
C ARG A 282 -6.19 -10.93 -18.03
N ARG A 283 -5.41 -12.00 -18.26
CA ARG A 283 -5.63 -13.31 -17.58
C ARG A 283 -5.51 -13.22 -16.07
N VAL A 284 -4.58 -12.42 -15.54
CA VAL A 284 -4.50 -12.20 -14.09
C VAL A 284 -5.83 -11.67 -13.57
N GLY A 285 -6.37 -10.58 -14.15
CA GLY A 285 -7.67 -10.05 -13.72
C GLY A 285 -8.80 -11.08 -13.86
N GLU A 286 -8.93 -11.73 -15.01
CA GLU A 286 -10.02 -12.68 -15.27
C GLU A 286 -10.00 -13.93 -14.37
N LEU A 287 -8.81 -14.43 -14.04
CA LEU A 287 -8.67 -15.68 -13.28
C LEU A 287 -8.61 -15.45 -11.76
N THR A 288 -8.22 -14.26 -11.31
CA THR A 288 -8.06 -14.00 -9.88
C THR A 288 -9.12 -13.07 -9.29
N PHE A 289 -9.77 -12.24 -10.10
CA PHE A 289 -10.80 -11.33 -9.60
C PHE A 289 -12.09 -12.09 -9.25
N ASP A 290 -12.56 -11.87 -8.03
CA ASP A 290 -13.85 -12.39 -7.55
C ASP A 290 -14.85 -11.23 -7.44
N GLY A 291 -15.77 -11.16 -8.42
CA GLY A 291 -16.82 -10.13 -8.45
C GLY A 291 -17.81 -10.19 -7.30
N SER A 292 -17.86 -11.31 -6.54
CA SER A 292 -18.73 -11.46 -5.36
C SER A 292 -18.33 -10.53 -4.20
N THR A 293 -17.10 -10.02 -4.23
CA THR A 293 -16.59 -9.05 -3.24
C THR A 293 -17.01 -7.62 -3.53
N GLU A 294 -17.67 -7.37 -4.67
CA GLU A 294 -18.14 -6.04 -5.02
C GLU A 294 -19.28 -5.59 -4.10
N ILE A 295 -19.07 -4.48 -3.38
CA ILE A 295 -20.07 -3.92 -2.48
C ILE A 295 -20.86 -2.89 -3.25
N MET A 296 -22.17 -3.12 -3.35
CA MET A 296 -23.11 -2.11 -3.86
C MET A 296 -23.34 -1.05 -2.77
N VAL A 297 -23.29 0.21 -3.17
CA VAL A 297 -23.69 1.33 -2.30
C VAL A 297 -25.22 1.32 -2.22
N PRO A 298 -25.81 1.16 -1.03
CA PRO A 298 -27.26 1.25 -0.88
C PRO A 298 -27.76 2.62 -1.33
N PRO A 299 -28.93 2.71 -1.98
CA PRO A 299 -29.47 3.99 -2.51
C PRO A 299 -29.57 5.10 -1.48
N GLU A 300 -29.88 4.77 -0.24
CA GLU A 300 -29.97 5.73 0.88
C GLU A 300 -28.64 6.39 1.25
N PHE A 301 -27.51 5.83 0.80
CA PHE A 301 -26.16 6.38 1.01
C PHE A 301 -25.63 7.12 -0.22
N ALA A 302 -26.39 7.13 -1.32
CA ALA A 302 -26.06 7.90 -2.51
C ALA A 302 -26.61 9.32 -2.48
N ASP A 303 -27.50 9.63 -1.52
CA ASP A 303 -28.03 10.97 -1.32
C ASP A 303 -26.98 11.89 -0.68
N PRO A 304 -26.92 13.18 -1.08
CA PRO A 304 -26.00 14.15 -0.49
C PRO A 304 -26.18 14.23 1.03
N ILE A 305 -25.09 14.36 1.75
CA ILE A 305 -25.07 14.57 3.19
C ILE A 305 -25.81 15.89 3.44
N GLN A 306 -26.97 15.85 4.12
CA GLN A 306 -27.66 17.05 4.58
C GLN A 306 -26.83 17.65 5.71
N ASP A 307 -26.36 18.88 5.55
CA ASP A 307 -25.73 19.63 6.63
C ASP A 307 -26.70 19.74 7.81
N PRO A 308 -26.27 19.43 9.04
CA PRO A 308 -27.13 19.50 10.20
C PRO A 308 -27.61 20.95 10.57
N GLU A 309 -27.15 21.97 9.84
CA GLU A 309 -27.51 23.37 10.11
C GLU A 309 -28.83 23.83 9.46
N ASP A 310 -29.46 23.07 8.56
CA ASP A 310 -30.68 23.46 7.89
C ASP A 310 -31.97 23.15 8.70
N GLY A 311 -31.86 22.77 9.96
CA GLY A 311 -32.96 22.35 10.85
C GLY A 311 -33.58 23.41 11.75
N VAL A 312 -33.22 24.69 11.62
CA VAL A 312 -33.82 25.76 12.51
C VAL A 312 -34.21 26.98 11.70
N ALA A 313 -35.31 26.92 10.99
CA ALA A 313 -36.18 28.11 10.73
C ALA A 313 -37.53 27.70 10.14
N GLY A 314 -38.48 27.47 10.99
CA GLY A 314 -39.88 27.22 10.60
C GLY A 314 -40.84 27.43 11.76
N GLY A 315 -40.95 28.63 12.27
CA GLY A 315 -41.95 29.01 13.26
C GLY A 315 -42.47 30.40 12.93
N GLY A 316 -43.71 30.44 12.46
CA GLY A 316 -44.39 31.59 11.86
C GLY A 316 -44.61 32.81 12.77
N GLY A 317 -44.95 33.88 12.12
CA GLY A 317 -45.41 35.12 12.69
C GLY A 317 -45.73 36.10 11.60
N SER A 318 -46.98 36.07 11.14
CA SER A 318 -47.60 37.15 10.39
C SER A 318 -47.62 38.40 11.25
N ASP A 319 -47.21 39.55 10.75
CA ASP A 319 -47.96 40.80 10.99
C ASP A 319 -47.63 41.85 9.92
N ASP A 320 -48.68 42.55 9.53
CA ASP A 320 -48.79 43.61 8.55
C ASP A 320 -48.12 44.92 9.02
N GLY A 321 -47.60 45.70 8.08
CA GLY A 321 -47.20 47.08 8.38
C GLY A 321 -46.59 47.80 7.18
N ASP A 322 -47.50 48.35 6.41
CA ASP A 322 -47.34 49.44 5.43
C ASP A 322 -46.44 50.58 5.96
N VAL A 323 -45.68 51.27 5.17
CA VAL A 323 -45.66 52.75 4.96
C VAL A 323 -44.37 53.16 4.20
N ASP A 324 -44.57 53.71 3.02
CA ASP A 324 -43.98 54.84 2.28
C ASP A 324 -42.71 55.53 2.88
N ASP A 325 -41.76 55.89 2.13
CA ASP A 325 -41.52 57.17 1.44
C ASP A 325 -40.06 57.44 1.08
N ARG A 326 -39.86 57.75 -0.16
CA ARG A 326 -38.96 58.74 -0.82
C ARG A 326 -37.59 59.11 -0.22
N GLY A 327 -36.63 59.24 -1.15
CA GLY A 327 -35.53 60.16 -1.02
C GLY A 327 -34.32 59.90 -1.90
N ASP A 328 -34.39 60.41 -3.05
CA ASP A 328 -33.45 61.12 -3.94
C ASP A 328 -32.00 61.36 -3.50
N GLY A 329 -31.16 61.31 -4.52
CA GLY A 329 -29.97 62.19 -4.68
C GLY A 329 -28.64 61.45 -4.45
N ASP A 330 -27.65 61.59 -5.21
CA ASP A 330 -27.22 62.43 -6.31
C ASP A 330 -25.85 61.95 -6.81
N ALA A 331 -25.53 62.37 -7.94
CA ALA A 331 -24.39 62.12 -8.79
C ALA A 331 -23.03 62.58 -8.25
N GLY A 332 -21.96 62.07 -8.88
CA GLY A 332 -20.61 62.62 -8.89
C GLY A 332 -19.56 61.57 -9.17
N ASP A 333 -19.21 61.32 -10.31
CA ASP A 333 -18.45 61.91 -11.44
C ASP A 333 -16.93 61.84 -11.21
N ARG A 334 -16.28 61.26 -12.23
CA ARG A 334 -14.88 61.45 -12.72
C ARG A 334 -13.74 61.00 -11.82
N ALA A 335 -12.62 60.47 -12.32
CA ALA A 335 -11.96 60.38 -13.63
C ALA A 335 -10.78 59.42 -13.53
N ASP A 336 -10.54 58.62 -14.55
CA ASP A 336 -9.39 58.68 -15.43
C ASP A 336 -7.98 58.40 -14.82
N GLY A 337 -7.31 57.40 -15.36
CA GLY A 337 -5.93 57.08 -15.09
C GLY A 337 -5.51 55.77 -15.75
N GLY A 338 -5.20 55.89 -17.04
CA GLY A 338 -4.77 54.79 -17.89
C GLY A 338 -3.35 54.22 -17.56
N PRO A 339 -2.84 53.33 -18.39
CA PRO A 339 -2.01 52.22 -18.01
C PRO A 339 -0.52 52.57 -17.98
N ASP A 340 0.21 52.04 -16.99
CA ASP A 340 1.68 52.06 -17.04
C ASP A 340 2.21 50.65 -17.27
N THR A 341 2.61 50.42 -18.48
CA THR A 341 3.37 49.27 -18.97
C THR A 341 4.80 49.36 -18.47
N ARG A 342 5.19 48.43 -17.57
CA ARG A 342 6.61 48.12 -17.34
C ARG A 342 6.86 46.65 -17.62
N VAL A 343 7.45 46.43 -18.79
CA VAL A 343 8.11 45.20 -19.22
C VAL A 343 9.39 45.04 -18.45
N ASP A 344 9.54 43.95 -17.68
CA ASP A 344 10.78 43.54 -17.07
C ASP A 344 11.42 42.45 -17.93
N PRO A 345 12.58 42.69 -18.54
CA PRO A 345 13.23 41.71 -19.39
C PRO A 345 14.30 40.95 -18.57
N ASN A 346 13.91 39.79 -18.04
CA ASN A 346 14.93 38.88 -17.54
C ASN A 346 14.71 37.49 -18.16
N PRO A 347 15.58 37.06 -19.09
CA PRO A 347 15.48 35.74 -19.70
C PRO A 347 15.88 34.65 -18.70
N PRO A 348 15.30 33.44 -18.82
CA PRO A 348 15.60 32.35 -17.92
C PRO A 348 17.07 31.92 -18.06
N ARG A 349 17.78 31.90 -16.93
CA ARG A 349 19.14 31.36 -16.83
C ARG A 349 19.11 29.88 -17.24
N ARG A 350 19.79 29.58 -18.34
CA ARG A 350 20.18 28.22 -18.71
C ARG A 350 21.10 27.66 -17.61
N LEU A 351 20.70 26.56 -17.00
CA LEU A 351 21.60 25.75 -16.19
C LEU A 351 22.65 25.11 -17.09
N PRO A 352 23.92 25.06 -16.67
CA PRO A 352 24.96 24.43 -17.48
C PRO A 352 24.74 22.91 -17.52
N THR A 353 24.68 22.40 -18.73
CA THR A 353 24.77 20.98 -19.07
C THR A 353 26.19 20.49 -18.79
N THR A 354 26.28 19.26 -18.29
CA THR A 354 27.46 18.41 -18.16
C THR A 354 28.26 18.53 -16.85
N LEU A 355 27.98 17.57 -15.99
CA LEU A 355 29.01 16.73 -15.41
C LEU A 355 28.50 15.29 -15.54
N VAL A 356 29.01 14.58 -16.52
CA VAL A 356 28.95 13.11 -16.59
C VAL A 356 29.90 12.64 -15.51
N ASP A 357 29.36 12.14 -14.40
CA ASP A 357 30.16 11.39 -13.44
C ASP A 357 30.66 10.11 -14.14
N PRO A 358 31.95 9.79 -14.03
CA PRO A 358 32.46 8.53 -14.52
C PRO A 358 31.81 7.38 -13.76
N ASP A 359 31.41 6.34 -14.51
CA ASP A 359 30.90 5.08 -13.97
C ASP A 359 31.71 4.63 -12.74
N PRO A 360 31.07 4.25 -11.63
CA PRO A 360 31.77 3.70 -10.50
C PRO A 360 32.45 2.38 -10.94
N PRO A 361 33.67 2.10 -10.45
CA PRO A 361 34.41 0.92 -10.84
C PRO A 361 33.59 -0.35 -10.54
N ASP A 362 33.59 -1.25 -11.53
CA ASP A 362 32.95 -2.57 -11.52
C ASP A 362 33.28 -3.29 -10.19
N ARG A 363 32.35 -3.26 -9.23
CA ARG A 363 32.48 -4.01 -8.00
C ARG A 363 32.22 -5.47 -8.34
N PRO A 364 33.06 -6.40 -7.90
CA PRO A 364 32.85 -7.82 -8.16
C PRO A 364 31.45 -8.21 -7.71
N ARG A 365 30.65 -8.71 -8.65
CA ARG A 365 29.34 -9.31 -8.38
C ARG A 365 29.58 -10.41 -7.35
N ALA A 366 29.06 -10.24 -6.14
CA ALA A 366 29.07 -11.28 -5.14
C ALA A 366 28.47 -12.53 -5.81
N GLU A 367 29.28 -13.59 -5.89
CA GLU A 367 28.88 -14.85 -6.50
C GLU A 367 27.76 -15.45 -5.66
N VAL A 368 26.51 -15.18 -6.04
CA VAL A 368 25.30 -15.83 -5.46
C VAL A 368 25.25 -17.31 -5.87
N GLY A 369 26.22 -17.77 -6.67
CA GLY A 369 26.34 -19.14 -7.15
C GLY A 369 26.36 -20.19 -6.04
N TRP A 370 27.03 -19.90 -4.93
CA TRP A 370 27.09 -20.84 -3.80
C TRP A 370 25.73 -21.11 -3.16
N LEU A 371 24.88 -20.09 -3.01
CA LEU A 371 23.54 -20.23 -2.44
C LEU A 371 22.63 -21.01 -3.39
N THR A 372 22.71 -20.70 -4.69
CA THR A 372 21.97 -21.42 -5.73
C THR A 372 22.39 -22.90 -5.77
N ASP A 373 23.67 -23.19 -5.65
CA ASP A 373 24.17 -24.57 -5.65
C ASP A 373 23.86 -25.31 -4.34
N GLN A 374 23.85 -24.62 -3.22
CA GLN A 374 23.45 -25.17 -1.93
C GLN A 374 21.95 -25.49 -1.91
N LEU A 375 21.10 -24.59 -2.39
CA LEU A 375 19.68 -24.81 -2.54
C LEU A 375 19.39 -25.98 -3.50
N ARG A 376 20.03 -26.04 -4.68
CA ARG A 376 19.91 -27.17 -5.62
C ARG A 376 20.25 -28.51 -4.98
N ARG A 377 21.34 -28.58 -4.21
CA ARG A 377 21.76 -29.82 -3.53
C ARG A 377 20.78 -30.26 -2.45
N GLN A 378 20.19 -29.32 -1.72
CA GLN A 378 19.21 -29.59 -0.66
C GLN A 378 17.90 -30.11 -1.24
N TYR A 379 17.40 -29.49 -2.32
CA TYR A 379 16.13 -29.88 -2.96
C TYR A 379 16.26 -31.15 -3.82
N ALA A 380 17.41 -31.38 -4.45
CA ALA A 380 17.66 -32.65 -5.17
C ALA A 380 17.64 -33.87 -4.25
N ARG A 381 17.98 -33.71 -2.95
CA ARG A 381 17.93 -34.82 -1.97
C ARG A 381 16.53 -35.14 -1.45
N ARG A 382 15.56 -34.22 -1.57
CA ARG A 382 14.17 -34.43 -1.13
C ARG A 382 13.23 -34.95 -2.23
N GLY A 383 13.67 -34.95 -3.49
CA GLY A 383 12.90 -35.47 -4.63
C GLY A 383 13.02 -36.98 -4.88
N THR A 384 13.62 -37.73 -3.96
CA THR A 384 13.76 -39.20 -4.02
C THR A 384 13.22 -39.79 -2.74
N LEU A 385 11.90 -39.73 -2.56
CA LEU A 385 11.10 -40.60 -1.67
C LEU A 385 9.73 -40.82 -2.31
#